data_a787c5908ecc0119012f40208b5bec1e
#
_entry.id   a787c5908ecc0119012f40208b5bec1e
#
_cell.length_a   1.000
_cell.length_b   1.000
_cell.length_c   1.000
_cell.angle_alpha   90.00
_cell.angle_beta   90.00
_cell.angle_gamma   90.00
#
_symmetry.space_group_name_H-M   'P 1'
#
loop_
_entity.id
_entity.type
_entity.pdbx_description
1 polymer ?
#
loop_
_entity_poly.entity_id
_entity_poly.type
_entity_poly.pdbx_seq_one_letter_code
_entity_poly.pdbx_strand_id
1 'polypeptide(L)'
;MAENKADKKRVLIIGEYKAEKAIASSLIKRGCNVTVINENGNDAERLAEIKGLNVIFGNGSSKSILLDANVENADMVIAVTESDEKNLVICEICKNEYKVKKTIALLEDGEKSSFFYKMGVDRVISPLNMVTTIMEEETLRDEVSNRLSIGNGRMMITETPVHKGAQISGKKLWELNLPREIIIGCIMRGDENLVPRGDTTIRDNDILLILSSDQMKLDSFLRIAEK
;
A
#
# COMPACT_ATOMS: atom_id res chain seq x y z
N MET A 1 -19.61 -21.54 -24.54
CA MET A 1 -18.78 -21.25 -23.37
C MET A 1 -19.32 -19.98 -22.75
N ALA A 2 -20.00 -20.05 -21.61
CA ALA A 2 -20.51 -18.88 -20.91
C ALA A 2 -19.32 -18.23 -20.20
N GLU A 3 -18.92 -17.05 -20.64
CA GLU A 3 -18.00 -16.21 -19.89
C GLU A 3 -18.61 -15.92 -18.52
N ASN A 4 -17.93 -16.40 -17.50
CA ASN A 4 -18.25 -16.13 -16.10
C ASN A 4 -18.07 -14.62 -15.89
N LYS A 5 -19.13 -13.81 -16.00
CA LYS A 5 -19.15 -12.41 -15.62
C LYS A 5 -18.92 -12.36 -14.11
N ALA A 6 -17.64 -12.35 -13.72
CA ALA A 6 -17.30 -11.98 -12.35
C ALA A 6 -18.00 -10.66 -12.04
N ASP A 7 -18.84 -10.66 -11.01
CA ASP A 7 -19.62 -9.48 -10.62
C ASP A 7 -18.64 -8.34 -10.33
N LYS A 8 -18.72 -7.26 -11.13
CA LYS A 8 -17.77 -6.14 -11.06
C LYS A 8 -17.86 -5.50 -9.69
N LYS A 9 -16.73 -5.36 -9.00
CA LYS A 9 -16.67 -4.74 -7.70
C LYS A 9 -17.22 -3.32 -7.74
N ARG A 10 -18.18 -3.01 -6.87
CA ARG A 10 -18.84 -1.71 -6.77
C ARG A 10 -18.16 -0.87 -5.70
N VAL A 11 -17.60 0.26 -6.08
CA VAL A 11 -16.86 1.16 -5.21
C VAL A 11 -17.51 2.52 -5.19
N LEU A 12 -17.83 3.02 -4.01
CA LEU A 12 -18.32 4.37 -3.76
C LEU A 12 -17.17 5.20 -3.21
N ILE A 13 -16.89 6.35 -3.83
CA ILE A 13 -15.86 7.29 -3.41
C ILE A 13 -16.54 8.60 -3.04
N ILE A 14 -16.14 9.20 -1.92
CA ILE A 14 -16.74 10.43 -1.40
C ILE A 14 -15.61 11.36 -1.00
N GLY A 15 -15.51 12.53 -1.61
CA GLY A 15 -14.46 13.44 -1.19
C GLY A 15 -14.09 14.58 -2.14
N GLU A 16 -12.80 14.78 -2.33
CA GLU A 16 -12.21 15.87 -3.08
C GLU A 16 -11.89 15.49 -4.54
N TYR A 17 -12.13 16.41 -5.45
CA TYR A 17 -11.97 16.21 -6.88
C TYR A 17 -10.68 15.51 -7.30
N LYS A 18 -9.54 15.95 -6.79
CA LYS A 18 -8.23 15.41 -7.21
C LYS A 18 -8.08 13.93 -6.79
N ALA A 19 -8.45 13.61 -5.56
CA ALA A 19 -8.39 12.26 -5.03
C ALA A 19 -9.41 11.36 -5.73
N GLU A 20 -10.66 11.82 -5.86
CA GLU A 20 -11.73 11.10 -6.55
C GLU A 20 -11.37 10.77 -7.99
N LYS A 21 -10.91 11.77 -8.75
CA LYS A 21 -10.49 11.59 -10.16
C LYS A 21 -9.39 10.54 -10.28
N ALA A 22 -8.36 10.62 -9.44
CA ALA A 22 -7.21 9.72 -9.50
C ALA A 22 -7.63 8.27 -9.16
N ILE A 23 -8.36 8.10 -8.05
CA ILE A 23 -8.79 6.79 -7.57
C ILE A 23 -9.81 6.17 -8.53
N ALA A 24 -10.85 6.94 -8.93
CA ALA A 24 -11.89 6.48 -9.84
C ALA A 24 -11.32 6.04 -11.19
N SER A 25 -10.46 6.87 -11.81
CA SER A 25 -9.82 6.54 -13.09
C SER A 25 -8.99 5.24 -13.02
N SER A 26 -8.28 5.03 -11.92
CA SER A 26 -7.51 3.81 -11.70
C SER A 26 -8.41 2.58 -11.53
N LEU A 27 -9.49 2.68 -10.75
CA LEU A 27 -10.39 1.57 -10.47
C LEU A 27 -11.25 1.20 -11.69
N ILE A 28 -11.68 2.17 -12.49
CA ILE A 28 -12.41 1.93 -13.75
C ILE A 28 -11.53 1.15 -14.72
N LYS A 29 -10.25 1.51 -14.88
CA LYS A 29 -9.29 0.77 -15.71
C LYS A 29 -9.12 -0.69 -15.27
N ARG A 30 -9.33 -0.96 -13.98
CA ARG A 30 -9.29 -2.33 -13.40
C ARG A 30 -10.63 -3.07 -13.47
N GLY A 31 -11.63 -2.47 -14.13
CA GLY A 31 -12.93 -3.09 -14.35
C GLY A 31 -13.93 -2.93 -13.20
N CYS A 32 -13.69 -2.07 -12.22
CA CYS A 32 -14.65 -1.77 -11.16
C CYS A 32 -15.79 -0.89 -11.66
N ASN A 33 -16.97 -1.02 -11.05
CA ASN A 33 -18.05 -0.05 -11.15
C ASN A 33 -17.82 1.02 -10.07
N VAL A 34 -17.62 2.26 -10.50
CA VAL A 34 -17.30 3.34 -9.57
C VAL A 34 -18.40 4.39 -9.59
N THR A 35 -18.86 4.77 -8.42
CA THR A 35 -19.73 5.93 -8.16
C THR A 35 -18.97 6.92 -7.28
N VAL A 36 -19.11 8.21 -7.56
CA VAL A 36 -18.52 9.29 -6.77
C VAL A 36 -19.63 10.16 -6.22
N ILE A 37 -19.50 10.61 -4.98
CA ILE A 37 -20.33 11.68 -4.40
C ILE A 37 -19.42 12.87 -4.15
N ASN A 38 -19.70 13.99 -4.79
CA ASN A 38 -18.99 15.25 -4.60
C ASN A 38 -19.96 16.37 -4.23
N GLU A 39 -19.60 17.19 -3.22
CA GLU A 39 -20.46 18.29 -2.76
C GLU A 39 -20.20 19.62 -3.48
N ASN A 40 -19.22 19.68 -4.36
CA ASN A 40 -18.95 20.82 -5.21
C ASN A 40 -19.52 20.56 -6.62
N GLY A 41 -20.49 21.39 -7.06
CA GLY A 41 -21.17 21.20 -8.34
C GLY A 41 -20.23 21.27 -9.55
N ASN A 42 -19.27 22.20 -9.56
CA ASN A 42 -18.32 22.35 -10.67
C ASN A 42 -17.40 21.12 -10.77
N ASP A 43 -16.99 20.56 -9.63
CA ASP A 43 -16.17 19.37 -9.61
C ASP A 43 -16.95 18.12 -9.99
N ALA A 44 -18.22 18.03 -9.58
CA ALA A 44 -19.12 16.96 -9.99
C ALA A 44 -19.32 16.96 -11.52
N GLU A 45 -19.53 18.14 -12.14
CA GLU A 45 -19.61 18.27 -13.60
C GLU A 45 -18.33 17.79 -14.31
N ARG A 46 -17.16 18.20 -13.84
CA ARG A 46 -15.87 17.78 -14.38
C ARG A 46 -15.61 16.27 -14.21
N LEU A 47 -16.06 15.69 -13.11
CA LEU A 47 -15.97 14.25 -12.87
C LEU A 47 -16.90 13.47 -13.81
N ALA A 48 -18.09 14.02 -14.13
CA ALA A 48 -19.04 13.39 -15.04
C ALA A 48 -18.52 13.24 -16.48
N GLU A 49 -17.50 14.00 -16.88
CA GLU A 49 -16.82 13.83 -18.17
C GLU A 49 -16.00 12.52 -18.26
N ILE A 50 -15.72 11.87 -17.12
CA ILE A 50 -14.93 10.64 -17.08
C ILE A 50 -15.80 9.47 -17.55
N LYS A 51 -15.44 8.86 -18.66
CA LYS A 51 -16.19 7.73 -19.23
C LYS A 51 -16.27 6.55 -18.26
N GLY A 52 -17.49 6.14 -17.94
CA GLY A 52 -17.75 4.99 -17.06
C GLY A 52 -17.76 5.32 -15.57
N LEU A 53 -17.71 6.60 -15.20
CA LEU A 53 -17.89 7.07 -13.84
C LEU A 53 -19.35 7.52 -13.64
N ASN A 54 -19.98 7.06 -12.55
CA ASN A 54 -21.23 7.61 -12.08
C ASN A 54 -20.94 8.71 -11.07
N VAL A 55 -21.59 9.87 -11.21
CA VAL A 55 -21.37 11.01 -10.31
C VAL A 55 -22.69 11.46 -9.72
N ILE A 56 -22.69 11.68 -8.41
CA ILE A 56 -23.81 12.22 -7.66
C ILE A 56 -23.35 13.51 -6.98
N PHE A 57 -24.07 14.58 -7.21
CA PHE A 57 -23.85 15.85 -6.52
C PHE A 57 -24.56 15.84 -5.19
N GLY A 58 -23.84 16.09 -4.10
CA GLY A 58 -24.43 16.19 -2.77
C GLY A 58 -23.45 15.94 -1.62
N ASN A 59 -23.98 16.08 -0.40
CA ASN A 59 -23.21 15.83 0.81
C ASN A 59 -23.14 14.33 1.10
N GLY A 60 -21.95 13.75 1.07
CA GLY A 60 -21.71 12.33 1.32
C GLY A 60 -21.99 11.86 2.76
N SER A 61 -22.24 12.76 3.71
CA SER A 61 -22.74 12.41 5.05
C SER A 61 -24.27 12.30 5.12
N SER A 62 -24.98 12.68 4.04
CA SER A 62 -26.44 12.61 3.98
C SER A 62 -26.88 11.20 3.60
N LYS A 63 -27.78 10.63 4.42
CA LYS A 63 -28.32 9.29 4.18
C LYS A 63 -29.08 9.20 2.85
N SER A 64 -29.82 10.26 2.46
CA SER A 64 -30.54 10.29 1.18
C SER A 64 -29.57 10.24 0.00
N ILE A 65 -28.49 11.02 0.03
CA ILE A 65 -27.46 11.03 -1.03
C ILE A 65 -26.71 9.69 -1.10
N LEU A 66 -26.43 9.08 0.04
CA LEU A 66 -25.84 7.73 0.08
C LEU A 66 -26.77 6.68 -0.55
N LEU A 67 -28.08 6.77 -0.30
CA LEU A 67 -29.08 5.89 -0.93
C LEU A 67 -29.16 6.11 -2.44
N ASP A 68 -29.17 7.37 -2.89
CA ASP A 68 -29.14 7.72 -4.32
C ASP A 68 -27.88 7.16 -5.00
N ALA A 69 -26.76 7.08 -4.26
CA ALA A 69 -25.51 6.44 -4.69
C ALA A 69 -25.54 4.91 -4.62
N ASN A 70 -26.67 4.31 -4.23
CA ASN A 70 -26.84 2.86 -4.10
C ASN A 70 -25.82 2.22 -3.12
N VAL A 71 -25.58 2.88 -1.99
CA VAL A 71 -24.60 2.48 -0.96
C VAL A 71 -24.84 1.05 -0.44
N GLU A 72 -26.11 0.62 -0.35
CA GLU A 72 -26.50 -0.72 0.12
C GLU A 72 -25.89 -1.85 -0.72
N ASN A 73 -25.62 -1.57 -1.98
CA ASN A 73 -25.00 -2.51 -2.90
C ASN A 73 -23.49 -2.28 -3.10
N ALA A 74 -22.89 -1.33 -2.38
CA ALA A 74 -21.46 -1.08 -2.47
C ALA A 74 -20.64 -2.17 -1.76
N ASP A 75 -19.61 -2.65 -2.45
CA ASP A 75 -18.65 -3.59 -1.85
C ASP A 75 -17.61 -2.86 -1.02
N MET A 76 -17.39 -1.58 -1.32
CA MET A 76 -16.40 -0.73 -0.65
C MET A 76 -16.80 0.74 -0.71
N VAL A 77 -16.55 1.45 0.38
CA VAL A 77 -16.64 2.91 0.48
C VAL A 77 -15.27 3.49 0.79
N ILE A 78 -14.91 4.57 0.09
CA ILE A 78 -13.65 5.31 0.26
C ILE A 78 -14.00 6.76 0.56
N ALA A 79 -13.73 7.22 1.78
CA ALA A 79 -13.92 8.59 2.21
C ALA A 79 -12.59 9.35 2.14
N VAL A 80 -12.53 10.37 1.28
CA VAL A 80 -11.32 11.17 0.96
C VAL A 80 -11.65 12.66 0.90
N THR A 81 -12.43 13.13 1.88
CA THR A 81 -12.70 14.56 2.06
C THR A 81 -11.53 15.24 2.81
N GLU A 82 -11.54 16.57 2.87
CA GLU A 82 -10.54 17.35 3.62
C GLU A 82 -10.70 17.27 5.15
N SER A 83 -11.78 16.66 5.65
CA SER A 83 -12.06 16.58 7.10
C SER A 83 -12.00 15.13 7.59
N ASP A 84 -11.11 14.89 8.56
CA ASP A 84 -11.02 13.60 9.27
C ASP A 84 -12.37 13.20 9.88
N GLU A 85 -13.05 14.17 10.52
CA GLU A 85 -14.34 13.95 11.19
C GLU A 85 -15.42 13.55 10.17
N LYS A 86 -15.44 14.22 9.01
CA LYS A 86 -16.38 13.89 7.93
C LYS A 86 -16.11 12.51 7.35
N ASN A 87 -14.83 12.16 7.14
CA ASN A 87 -14.42 10.83 6.67
C ASN A 87 -14.83 9.73 7.67
N LEU A 88 -14.69 10.01 8.98
CA LEU A 88 -15.14 9.08 10.01
C LEU A 88 -16.67 8.87 9.96
N VAL A 89 -17.45 9.97 9.95
CA VAL A 89 -18.91 9.92 9.92
C VAL A 89 -19.43 9.16 8.69
N ILE A 90 -18.86 9.44 7.52
CA ILE A 90 -19.20 8.73 6.27
C ILE A 90 -18.96 7.22 6.43
N CYS A 91 -17.76 6.84 6.87
CA CYS A 91 -17.42 5.43 7.06
C CYS A 91 -18.32 4.75 8.10
N GLU A 92 -18.61 5.43 9.22
CA GLU A 92 -19.45 4.92 10.29
C GLU A 92 -20.90 4.66 9.81
N ILE A 93 -21.51 5.63 9.12
CA ILE A 93 -22.85 5.48 8.53
C ILE A 93 -22.85 4.30 7.56
N CYS A 94 -21.90 4.26 6.62
CA CYS A 94 -21.83 3.19 5.63
C CYS A 94 -21.62 1.80 6.26
N LYS A 95 -20.82 1.71 7.32
CA LYS A 95 -20.53 0.46 8.01
C LYS A 95 -21.70 0.01 8.89
N ASN A 96 -22.21 0.90 9.72
CA ASN A 96 -23.17 0.53 10.76
C ASN A 96 -24.61 0.46 10.25
N GLU A 97 -25.01 1.36 9.34
CA GLU A 97 -26.38 1.38 8.81
C GLU A 97 -26.53 0.53 7.55
N TYR A 98 -25.62 0.71 6.57
CA TYR A 98 -25.74 0.05 5.27
C TYR A 98 -24.92 -1.25 5.15
N LYS A 99 -24.20 -1.65 6.21
CA LYS A 99 -23.46 -2.90 6.28
C LYS A 99 -22.44 -3.09 5.14
N VAL A 100 -21.86 -1.97 4.66
CA VAL A 100 -20.82 -2.03 3.63
C VAL A 100 -19.66 -2.90 4.11
N LYS A 101 -19.21 -3.82 3.27
CA LYS A 101 -18.21 -4.84 3.63
C LYS A 101 -16.86 -4.21 4.03
N LYS A 102 -16.46 -3.13 3.35
CA LYS A 102 -15.16 -2.50 3.56
C LYS A 102 -15.24 -0.99 3.47
N THR A 103 -14.72 -0.30 4.46
CA THR A 103 -14.58 1.14 4.52
C THR A 103 -13.11 1.55 4.58
N ILE A 104 -12.76 2.60 3.86
CA ILE A 104 -11.42 3.19 3.85
C ILE A 104 -11.56 4.69 4.08
N ALA A 105 -10.83 5.22 5.05
CA ALA A 105 -10.79 6.66 5.33
C ALA A 105 -9.40 7.23 5.07
N LEU A 106 -9.35 8.38 4.41
CA LEU A 106 -8.19 9.25 4.44
C LEU A 106 -8.13 9.94 5.80
N LEU A 107 -6.95 10.11 6.35
CA LEU A 107 -6.71 10.73 7.64
C LEU A 107 -5.51 11.67 7.54
N GLU A 108 -5.75 12.94 7.85
CA GLU A 108 -4.66 13.94 7.86
C GLU A 108 -3.75 13.72 9.07
N ASP A 109 -4.36 13.58 10.25
CA ASP A 109 -3.67 13.32 11.50
C ASP A 109 -3.58 11.82 11.80
N GLY A 110 -2.45 11.21 11.45
CA GLY A 110 -2.22 9.77 11.62
C GLY A 110 -2.30 9.27 13.08
N GLU A 111 -2.17 10.14 14.09
CA GLU A 111 -2.31 9.76 15.50
C GLU A 111 -3.74 9.32 15.83
N LYS A 112 -4.74 9.84 15.12
CA LYS A 112 -6.14 9.44 15.27
C LYS A 112 -6.47 8.05 14.71
N SER A 113 -5.55 7.36 14.04
CA SER A 113 -5.81 6.07 13.37
C SER A 113 -6.43 5.03 14.30
N SER A 114 -5.92 4.92 15.53
CA SER A 114 -6.43 3.97 16.53
C SER A 114 -7.90 4.24 16.91
N PHE A 115 -8.31 5.50 16.91
CA PHE A 115 -9.69 5.90 17.16
C PHE A 115 -10.60 5.49 16.00
N PHE A 116 -10.20 5.72 14.75
CA PHE A 116 -10.95 5.32 13.56
C PHE A 116 -11.19 3.80 13.52
N TYR A 117 -10.16 3.00 13.83
CA TYR A 117 -10.32 1.54 13.91
C TYR A 117 -11.32 1.13 15.02
N LYS A 118 -11.31 1.78 16.18
CA LYS A 118 -12.27 1.52 17.26
C LYS A 118 -13.71 1.87 16.86
N MET A 119 -13.89 2.88 16.00
CA MET A 119 -15.19 3.28 15.45
C MET A 119 -15.64 2.40 14.28
N GLY A 120 -14.88 1.35 13.93
CA GLY A 120 -15.27 0.35 12.93
C GLY A 120 -14.82 0.63 11.50
N VAL A 121 -13.95 1.61 11.27
CA VAL A 121 -13.32 1.83 9.96
C VAL A 121 -12.35 0.69 9.69
N ASP A 122 -12.47 0.03 8.53
CA ASP A 122 -11.66 -1.16 8.22
C ASP A 122 -10.21 -0.81 7.83
N ARG A 123 -10.00 0.37 7.24
CA ARG A 123 -8.67 0.85 6.84
C ARG A 123 -8.58 2.36 6.92
N VAL A 124 -7.45 2.81 7.44
CA VAL A 124 -7.09 4.23 7.50
C VAL A 124 -5.81 4.44 6.70
N ILE A 125 -5.75 5.51 5.94
CA ILE A 125 -4.58 5.90 5.15
C ILE A 125 -4.23 7.33 5.54
N SER A 126 -3.04 7.53 6.12
CA SER A 126 -2.49 8.86 6.40
C SER A 126 -1.33 9.13 5.44
N PRO A 127 -1.53 9.98 4.42
CA PRO A 127 -0.49 10.30 3.45
C PRO A 127 0.73 10.95 4.09
N LEU A 128 0.52 11.83 5.07
CA LEU A 128 1.62 12.50 5.76
C LEU A 128 2.52 11.50 6.47
N ASN A 129 1.93 10.56 7.23
CA ASN A 129 2.72 9.53 7.90
C ASN A 129 3.48 8.65 6.91
N MET A 130 2.84 8.29 5.78
CA MET A 130 3.51 7.51 4.73
C MET A 130 4.70 8.27 4.14
N VAL A 131 4.52 9.54 3.80
CA VAL A 131 5.60 10.38 3.26
C VAL A 131 6.69 10.61 4.29
N THR A 132 6.33 10.88 5.55
CA THR A 132 7.29 11.06 6.64
C THR A 132 8.14 9.81 6.83
N THR A 133 7.52 8.63 6.88
CA THR A 133 8.25 7.36 7.00
C THR A 133 9.23 7.17 5.83
N ILE A 134 8.80 7.43 4.60
CA ILE A 134 9.68 7.34 3.43
C ILE A 134 10.83 8.36 3.51
N MET A 135 10.55 9.60 3.93
CA MET A 135 11.59 10.63 4.08
C MET A 135 12.58 10.30 5.21
N GLU A 136 12.10 9.77 6.34
CA GLU A 136 12.94 9.29 7.43
C GLU A 136 13.84 8.14 6.96
N GLU A 137 13.26 7.17 6.27
CA GLU A 137 14.02 6.07 5.68
C GLU A 137 15.08 6.57 4.70
N GLU A 138 14.77 7.53 3.81
CA GLU A 138 15.73 8.13 2.89
C GLU A 138 16.81 8.95 3.59
N THR A 139 16.44 9.67 4.66
CA THR A 139 17.37 10.54 5.41
C THR A 139 18.35 9.72 6.25
N LEU A 140 17.87 8.60 6.79
CA LEU A 140 18.68 7.68 7.61
C LEU A 140 19.44 6.64 6.77
N ARG A 141 19.26 6.65 5.45
CA ARG A 141 20.05 5.86 4.52
C ARG A 141 21.48 6.41 4.48
N ASP A 142 22.33 5.94 5.36
CA ASP A 142 23.74 5.75 4.99
C ASP A 142 23.75 4.81 3.76
N GLU A 143 24.60 5.05 2.79
CA GLU A 143 24.65 4.53 1.41
C GLU A 143 24.37 3.01 1.20
N VAL A 144 23.96 2.28 2.21
CA VAL A 144 23.84 0.83 2.21
C VAL A 144 22.53 0.37 2.89
N SER A 145 21.58 -0.03 2.10
CA SER A 145 20.44 -0.92 2.39
C SER A 145 19.04 -0.29 2.35
N ASN A 146 18.31 -0.60 1.29
CA ASN A 146 16.85 -0.52 1.26
C ASN A 146 16.26 -1.49 2.30
N ARG A 147 15.83 -0.99 3.46
CA ARG A 147 15.21 -1.82 4.51
C ARG A 147 13.72 -1.61 4.54
N LEU A 148 12.96 -2.67 4.28
CA LEU A 148 11.50 -2.67 4.39
C LEU A 148 11.09 -3.60 5.54
N SER A 149 10.35 -3.06 6.50
CA SER A 149 9.80 -3.83 7.60
C SER A 149 8.40 -4.37 7.26
N ILE A 150 8.19 -5.69 7.44
CA ILE A 150 6.92 -6.36 7.16
C ILE A 150 6.38 -7.02 8.44
N GLY A 151 5.05 -7.17 8.51
CA GLY A 151 4.40 -7.91 9.59
C GLY A 151 4.56 -7.26 10.96
N ASN A 152 4.37 -5.93 11.05
CA ASN A 152 4.53 -5.15 12.29
C ASN A 152 5.95 -5.25 12.87
N GLY A 153 6.97 -5.15 12.01
CA GLY A 153 8.38 -5.16 12.44
C GLY A 153 8.97 -6.54 12.68
N ARG A 154 8.23 -7.63 12.42
CA ARG A 154 8.72 -9.00 12.70
C ARG A 154 9.65 -9.55 11.63
N MET A 155 9.62 -9.01 10.44
CA MET A 155 10.50 -9.38 9.35
C MET A 155 11.04 -8.15 8.65
N MET A 156 12.28 -8.20 8.24
CA MET A 156 12.96 -7.17 7.46
C MET A 156 13.34 -7.72 6.11
N ILE A 157 13.10 -6.93 5.08
CA ILE A 157 13.64 -7.14 3.74
C ILE A 157 14.68 -6.07 3.50
N THR A 158 15.83 -6.46 3.01
CA THR A 158 16.96 -5.56 2.78
C THR A 158 17.61 -5.89 1.45
N GLU A 159 17.92 -4.88 0.67
CA GLU A 159 18.79 -4.99 -0.49
C GLU A 159 20.18 -4.52 -0.09
N THR A 160 21.22 -5.31 -0.42
CA THR A 160 22.60 -4.93 -0.16
C THR A 160 23.49 -5.28 -1.34
N PRO A 161 24.34 -4.35 -1.80
CA PRO A 161 25.32 -4.65 -2.82
C PRO A 161 26.47 -5.47 -2.23
N VAL A 162 27.01 -6.37 -3.04
CA VAL A 162 28.26 -7.09 -2.73
C VAL A 162 29.41 -6.24 -3.26
N HIS A 163 30.16 -5.64 -2.36
CA HIS A 163 31.32 -4.83 -2.73
C HIS A 163 32.44 -5.68 -3.30
N LYS A 164 33.24 -5.07 -4.16
CA LYS A 164 34.38 -5.77 -4.80
C LYS A 164 35.39 -6.22 -3.73
N GLY A 165 35.61 -7.53 -3.69
CA GLY A 165 36.51 -8.13 -2.70
C GLY A 165 35.89 -8.38 -1.33
N ALA A 166 34.57 -8.22 -1.19
CA ALA A 166 33.83 -8.56 0.03
C ALA A 166 34.06 -10.03 0.45
N GLN A 167 34.00 -10.30 1.75
CA GLN A 167 34.29 -11.64 2.30
C GLN A 167 33.36 -12.74 1.75
N ILE A 168 32.19 -12.36 1.24
CA ILE A 168 31.21 -13.29 0.67
C ILE A 168 31.36 -13.45 -0.85
N SER A 169 32.12 -12.59 -1.52
CA SER A 169 32.34 -12.67 -2.96
C SER A 169 33.12 -13.93 -3.33
N GLY A 170 32.70 -14.59 -4.41
CA GLY A 170 33.28 -15.86 -4.87
C GLY A 170 32.84 -17.10 -4.11
N LYS A 171 32.12 -16.95 -2.99
CA LYS A 171 31.61 -18.08 -2.18
C LYS A 171 30.25 -18.55 -2.68
N LYS A 172 29.98 -19.83 -2.48
CA LYS A 172 28.65 -20.41 -2.64
C LYS A 172 27.80 -20.14 -1.41
N LEU A 173 26.49 -20.07 -1.56
CA LEU A 173 25.59 -19.76 -0.44
C LEU A 173 25.74 -20.74 0.73
N TRP A 174 25.93 -22.03 0.48
CA TRP A 174 26.13 -23.02 1.53
C TRP A 174 27.43 -22.83 2.32
N GLU A 175 28.41 -22.09 1.80
CA GLU A 175 29.68 -21.80 2.45
C GLU A 175 29.61 -20.63 3.42
N LEU A 176 28.50 -19.83 3.35
CA LEU A 176 28.35 -18.62 4.15
C LEU A 176 27.93 -18.87 5.60
N ASN A 177 27.54 -20.10 5.95
CA ASN A 177 27.01 -20.43 7.28
C ASN A 177 25.96 -19.42 7.79
N LEU A 178 24.98 -19.09 6.91
CA LEU A 178 23.94 -18.12 7.22
C LEU A 178 23.21 -18.47 8.51
N PRO A 179 22.96 -17.49 9.41
CA PRO A 179 22.09 -17.69 10.54
C PRO A 179 20.70 -18.16 10.09
N ARG A 180 20.01 -18.94 10.92
CA ARG A 180 18.66 -19.47 10.59
C ARG A 180 17.62 -18.38 10.37
N GLU A 181 17.87 -17.21 10.92
CA GLU A 181 17.03 -16.02 10.84
C GLU A 181 17.23 -15.22 9.55
N ILE A 182 18.19 -15.62 8.69
CA ILE A 182 18.53 -14.92 7.44
C ILE A 182 18.33 -15.83 6.25
N ILE A 183 17.64 -15.31 5.23
CA ILE A 183 17.49 -15.95 3.92
C ILE A 183 17.88 -14.94 2.84
N ILE A 184 18.70 -15.37 1.89
CA ILE A 184 18.93 -14.65 0.64
C ILE A 184 17.87 -15.13 -0.35
N GLY A 185 16.85 -14.30 -0.60
CA GLY A 185 15.70 -14.65 -1.43
C GLY A 185 15.90 -14.41 -2.92
N CYS A 186 16.76 -13.43 -3.29
CA CYS A 186 17.08 -13.11 -4.67
C CYS A 186 18.51 -12.57 -4.78
N ILE A 187 19.14 -12.79 -5.92
CA ILE A 187 20.40 -12.14 -6.33
C ILE A 187 20.12 -11.41 -7.64
N MET A 188 20.24 -10.10 -7.63
CA MET A 188 20.17 -9.27 -8.82
C MET A 188 21.58 -9.09 -9.38
N ARG A 189 21.81 -9.54 -10.61
CA ARG A 189 23.10 -9.52 -11.28
C ARG A 189 22.99 -8.85 -12.64
N GLY A 190 23.35 -7.58 -12.72
CA GLY A 190 23.05 -6.76 -13.90
C GLY A 190 21.54 -6.71 -14.13
N ASP A 191 21.09 -7.11 -15.30
CA ASP A 191 19.65 -7.13 -15.67
C ASP A 191 18.96 -8.47 -15.32
N GLU A 192 19.66 -9.43 -14.70
CA GLU A 192 19.12 -10.75 -14.38
C GLU A 192 18.76 -10.84 -12.90
N ASN A 193 17.59 -11.43 -12.61
CA ASN A 193 17.15 -11.78 -11.27
C ASN A 193 17.23 -13.29 -11.05
N LEU A 194 18.08 -13.72 -10.12
CA LEU A 194 18.34 -15.13 -9.83
C LEU A 194 17.65 -15.50 -8.51
N VAL A 195 16.86 -16.58 -8.51
CA VAL A 195 16.43 -17.24 -7.26
C VAL A 195 17.56 -18.19 -6.85
N PRO A 196 18.35 -17.85 -5.81
CA PRO A 196 19.56 -18.57 -5.52
C PRO A 196 19.27 -19.94 -4.88
N ARG A 197 20.22 -20.86 -5.08
CA ARG A 197 20.27 -22.17 -4.42
C ARG A 197 21.57 -22.29 -3.64
N GLY A 198 21.72 -23.33 -2.83
CA GLY A 198 22.92 -23.50 -2.02
C GLY A 198 24.23 -23.45 -2.83
N ASP A 199 24.24 -23.97 -4.05
CA ASP A 199 25.39 -23.98 -4.98
C ASP A 199 25.59 -22.69 -5.78
N THR A 200 24.69 -21.72 -5.64
CA THR A 200 24.81 -20.41 -6.31
C THR A 200 25.99 -19.64 -5.73
N THR A 201 26.88 -19.19 -6.61
CA THR A 201 28.06 -18.39 -6.24
C THR A 201 27.70 -16.91 -6.28
N ILE A 202 27.99 -16.21 -5.19
CA ILE A 202 27.91 -14.75 -5.08
C ILE A 202 29.08 -14.11 -5.83
N ARG A 203 28.84 -13.00 -6.54
CA ARG A 203 29.85 -12.27 -7.30
C ARG A 203 29.91 -10.81 -6.87
N ASP A 204 31.03 -10.18 -7.18
CA ASP A 204 31.17 -8.72 -7.03
C ASP A 204 30.05 -8.01 -7.80
N ASN A 205 29.51 -6.93 -7.21
CA ASN A 205 28.41 -6.11 -7.72
C ASN A 205 27.05 -6.85 -7.84
N ASP A 206 26.91 -8.05 -7.28
CA ASP A 206 25.58 -8.62 -7.06
C ASP A 206 24.83 -7.74 -6.03
N ILE A 207 23.53 -7.59 -6.21
CA ILE A 207 22.67 -7.02 -5.18
C ILE A 207 21.87 -8.17 -4.55
N LEU A 208 22.01 -8.37 -3.25
CA LEU A 208 21.34 -9.43 -2.51
C LEU A 208 20.05 -8.90 -1.91
N LEU A 209 18.93 -9.55 -2.20
CA LEU A 209 17.66 -9.35 -1.49
C LEU A 209 17.62 -10.32 -0.30
N ILE A 210 17.69 -9.77 0.89
CA ILE A 210 17.82 -10.51 2.14
C ILE A 210 16.53 -10.37 2.95
N LEU A 211 16.02 -11.47 3.48
CA LEU A 211 14.95 -11.49 4.48
C LEU A 211 15.53 -11.89 5.82
N SER A 212 15.19 -11.17 6.89
CA SER A 212 15.62 -11.48 8.25
C SER A 212 14.51 -11.28 9.27
N SER A 213 14.47 -12.14 10.27
CA SER A 213 13.64 -11.99 11.46
C SER A 213 14.41 -11.43 12.67
N ASP A 214 15.71 -11.14 12.53
CA ASP A 214 16.59 -10.64 13.58
C ASP A 214 17.49 -9.52 13.06
N GLN A 215 17.34 -8.33 13.63
CA GLN A 215 18.07 -7.14 13.19
C GLN A 215 19.57 -7.22 13.48
N MET A 216 19.96 -7.71 14.65
CA MET A 216 21.39 -7.78 15.03
C MET A 216 22.16 -8.76 14.15
N LYS A 217 21.54 -9.90 13.81
CA LYS A 217 22.13 -10.88 12.89
C LYS A 217 22.22 -10.35 11.47
N LEU A 218 21.19 -9.60 11.04
CA LEU A 218 21.20 -8.92 9.75
C LEU A 218 22.35 -7.92 9.66
N ASP A 219 22.48 -7.03 10.63
CA ASP A 219 23.55 -6.02 10.66
C ASP A 219 24.95 -6.67 10.67
N SER A 220 25.10 -7.79 11.36
CA SER A 220 26.35 -8.56 11.36
C SER A 220 26.66 -9.17 10.00
N PHE A 221 25.64 -9.66 9.28
CA PHE A 221 25.80 -10.20 7.94
C PHE A 221 26.12 -9.10 6.91
N LEU A 222 25.47 -7.94 6.99
CA LEU A 222 25.72 -6.83 6.07
C LEU A 222 27.18 -6.38 6.09
N ARG A 223 27.81 -6.33 7.29
CA ARG A 223 29.23 -5.97 7.42
C ARG A 223 30.19 -6.86 6.66
N ILE A 224 29.84 -8.15 6.44
CA ILE A 224 30.68 -9.06 5.65
C ILE A 224 30.36 -9.04 4.15
N ALA A 225 29.24 -8.46 3.76
CA ALA A 225 28.89 -8.18 2.38
C ALA A 225 29.55 -6.89 1.87
N GLU A 226 29.85 -5.96 2.78
CA GLU A 226 30.48 -4.65 2.49
C GLU A 226 32.01 -4.70 2.53
N LYS A 227 32.59 -5.60 3.32
CA LYS A 227 34.04 -5.74 3.54
C LYS A 227 34.57 -6.99 2.82
#